data_fff775db493281303df6a5c762f27adb
#
_entry.id   fff775db493281303df6a5c762f27adb
#
_cell.length_a   1.000
_cell.length_b   1.000
_cell.length_c   1.000
_cell.angle_alpha   90.00
_cell.angle_beta   90.00
_cell.angle_gamma   90.00
#
_symmetry.space_group_name_H-M   'P 1'
#
loop_
_entity.id
_entity.type
_entity.pdbx_description
1 polymer ?
#
loop_
_entity_poly.entity_id
_entity_poly.type
_entity_poly.pdbx_seq_one_letter_code
_entity_poly.pdbx_strand_id
1 'polypeptide(L)'
;TALDELEKGSAVDLRTIPSIIGGDIQSRHGVVLAKSIPAKAYHIKTGEPVMTALRKCPGLTMHKPDHALYNRRSHQLMDYLRSVCPDIEQVSIDECYMDYTPICHQFPDPLTAAAMIKDTVRDRFGFTVNVGISDRKVLAKMASDFEKPDKVHTLYSWEIQEKMWPLPVSRLFSCGGSSVDTLRKLEILTIGDLARADVHILELHLKSHGRTLWEFANGMDDSRVLSVREDAKGVGNSSTFSQNVVTGEAARRELLILSESVCRRLRQVGKKASMISVEIKYSDFRTASHQTTLEHASNSTDLIYKTACQLFAEIWSGDPVRLLGVRTSRLEDADAPEQLDLFSYMEKMPHPGHETTAPVKTFS
;
A
#
# COMPACT_ATOMS: atom_id res chain seq x y z
N THR A 1 19.82 1.50 -2.49
CA THR A 1 20.69 2.21 -1.53
C THR A 1 22.14 1.72 -1.63
N ALA A 2 22.45 0.41 -1.36
CA ALA A 2 23.84 -0.04 -1.34
C ALA A 2 24.60 0.27 -2.64
N LEU A 3 24.03 -0.06 -3.79
CA LEU A 3 24.63 0.23 -5.10
C LEU A 3 24.81 1.74 -5.32
N ASP A 4 23.78 2.53 -5.01
CA ASP A 4 23.87 3.99 -5.21
C ASP A 4 24.90 4.64 -4.28
N GLU A 5 25.11 4.09 -3.07
CA GLU A 5 26.18 4.56 -2.19
C GLU A 5 27.58 4.21 -2.74
N LEU A 6 27.74 3.02 -3.33
CA LEU A 6 28.98 2.65 -4.02
C LEU A 6 29.23 3.54 -5.26
N GLU A 7 28.19 3.79 -6.06
CA GLU A 7 28.27 4.71 -7.22
C GLU A 7 28.66 6.14 -6.80
N LYS A 8 28.28 6.59 -5.60
CA LYS A 8 28.68 7.87 -5.00
C LYS A 8 30.08 7.85 -4.37
N GLY A 9 30.79 6.73 -4.42
CA GLY A 9 32.16 6.60 -3.91
C GLY A 9 32.28 6.10 -2.47
N SER A 10 31.21 5.51 -1.89
CA SER A 10 31.32 4.85 -0.58
C SER A 10 32.36 3.73 -0.62
N ALA A 11 33.28 3.71 0.33
CA ALA A 11 34.28 2.65 0.48
C ALA A 11 33.69 1.33 1.00
N VAL A 12 32.45 1.34 1.50
CA VAL A 12 31.82 0.20 2.17
C VAL A 12 30.58 -0.25 1.41
N ASP A 13 30.57 -1.52 1.02
CA ASP A 13 29.38 -2.14 0.45
C ASP A 13 28.44 -2.61 1.58
N LEU A 14 27.32 -1.94 1.72
CA LEU A 14 26.30 -2.24 2.73
C LEU A 14 25.72 -3.66 2.61
N ARG A 15 25.91 -4.35 1.48
CA ARG A 15 25.47 -5.74 1.28
C ARG A 15 26.37 -6.76 1.98
N THR A 16 27.63 -6.40 2.20
CA THR A 16 28.67 -7.31 2.76
C THR A 16 28.81 -7.20 4.27
N ILE A 17 28.21 -6.19 4.89
CA ILE A 17 28.26 -5.95 6.34
C ILE A 17 26.85 -6.00 6.94
N PRO A 18 26.73 -6.22 8.28
CA PRO A 18 25.46 -6.05 8.97
C PRO A 18 24.95 -4.62 8.80
N SER A 19 23.92 -4.43 7.98
CA SER A 19 23.33 -3.13 7.69
C SER A 19 21.83 -3.19 7.59
N ILE A 20 21.17 -2.06 7.87
CA ILE A 20 19.72 -1.86 7.71
C ILE A 20 19.41 -0.53 7.04
N ILE A 21 18.27 -0.51 6.38
CA ILE A 21 17.56 0.72 6.03
C ILE A 21 16.48 0.92 7.10
N GLY A 22 16.49 2.04 7.79
CA GLY A 22 15.56 2.29 8.87
C GLY A 22 15.28 3.77 9.09
N GLY A 23 14.16 4.05 9.73
CA GLY A 23 13.77 5.40 10.12
C GLY A 23 14.64 5.96 11.25
N ASP A 24 14.46 7.26 11.54
CA ASP A 24 15.21 7.97 12.56
C ASP A 24 14.96 7.37 13.96
N ILE A 25 16.04 7.10 14.68
CA ILE A 25 16.03 6.57 16.05
C ILE A 25 15.37 7.55 17.03
N GLN A 26 15.55 8.84 16.81
CA GLN A 26 15.01 9.89 17.68
C GLN A 26 13.49 10.09 17.46
N SER A 27 12.98 9.69 16.32
CA SER A 27 11.55 9.66 16.06
C SER A 27 10.99 8.27 16.44
N ARG A 28 9.75 8.20 16.91
CA ARG A 28 9.04 6.93 17.18
C ARG A 28 8.79 6.09 15.93
N HIS A 29 9.29 6.52 14.77
CA HIS A 29 9.15 5.90 13.45
C HIS A 29 10.33 4.97 13.08
N GLY A 30 11.32 4.83 13.96
CA GLY A 30 12.49 4.01 13.71
C GLY A 30 12.19 2.52 13.62
N VAL A 31 11.65 2.06 12.48
CA VAL A 31 11.50 0.64 12.16
C VAL A 31 12.47 0.22 11.06
N VAL A 32 12.86 -1.05 11.08
CA VAL A 32 13.70 -1.66 10.04
C VAL A 32 12.85 -1.88 8.80
N LEU A 33 13.15 -1.18 7.71
CA LEU A 33 12.49 -1.35 6.42
C LEU A 33 13.13 -2.47 5.58
N ALA A 34 14.45 -2.52 5.57
CA ALA A 34 15.21 -3.56 4.88
C ALA A 34 16.48 -3.89 5.65
N LYS A 35 17.05 -5.05 5.39
CA LYS A 35 18.28 -5.54 6.03
C LYS A 35 19.15 -6.30 5.05
N SER A 36 20.47 -6.23 5.26
CA SER A 36 21.46 -7.04 4.52
C SER A 36 21.36 -8.52 4.89
N ILE A 37 21.97 -9.38 4.07
CA ILE A 37 22.09 -10.82 4.38
C ILE A 37 22.88 -11.03 5.67
N PRO A 38 24.05 -10.37 5.90
CA PRO A 38 24.77 -10.47 7.17
C PRO A 38 23.93 -10.05 8.39
N ALA A 39 23.06 -9.04 8.25
CA ALA A 39 22.16 -8.64 9.35
C ALA A 39 21.10 -9.71 9.72
N LYS A 40 20.75 -10.60 8.76
CA LYS A 40 19.83 -11.73 9.08
C LYS A 40 20.41 -12.70 10.11
N ALA A 41 21.74 -12.87 10.16
CA ALA A 41 22.42 -13.74 11.13
C ALA A 41 22.17 -13.28 12.59
N TYR A 42 21.90 -12.01 12.80
CA TYR A 42 21.54 -11.45 14.11
C TYR A 42 20.03 -11.51 14.40
N HIS A 43 19.25 -12.28 13.63
CA HIS A 43 17.79 -12.39 13.77
C HIS A 43 17.04 -11.04 13.70
N ILE A 44 17.62 -10.06 13.02
CA ILE A 44 16.96 -8.78 12.76
C ILE A 44 15.77 -9.02 11.82
N LYS A 45 14.60 -8.44 12.16
CA LYS A 45 13.35 -8.60 11.39
C LYS A 45 12.94 -7.28 10.75
N THR A 46 12.42 -7.33 9.53
CA THR A 46 11.74 -6.18 8.92
C THR A 46 10.49 -5.84 9.73
N GLY A 47 10.25 -4.54 9.96
CA GLY A 47 9.16 -4.05 10.79
C GLY A 47 9.47 -3.97 12.29
N GLU A 48 10.59 -4.54 12.78
CA GLU A 48 10.96 -4.36 14.19
C GLU A 48 11.53 -2.97 14.46
N PRO A 49 11.41 -2.47 15.72
CA PRO A 49 12.03 -1.21 16.10
C PRO A 49 13.56 -1.22 15.88
N VAL A 50 14.12 -0.15 15.32
CA VAL A 50 15.55 0.00 15.08
C VAL A 50 16.35 -0.17 16.36
N MET A 51 15.85 0.33 17.51
CA MET A 51 16.49 0.12 18.81
C MET A 51 16.62 -1.35 19.20
N THR A 52 15.65 -2.20 18.81
CA THR A 52 15.73 -3.65 19.03
C THR A 52 16.78 -4.27 18.12
N ALA A 53 16.87 -3.85 16.86
CA ALA A 53 17.91 -4.30 15.94
C ALA A 53 19.32 -3.93 16.42
N LEU A 54 19.53 -2.72 16.92
CA LEU A 54 20.80 -2.26 17.49
C LEU A 54 21.22 -3.06 18.74
N ARG A 55 20.27 -3.45 19.58
CA ARG A 55 20.57 -4.34 20.74
C ARG A 55 21.04 -5.72 20.29
N LYS A 56 20.50 -6.26 19.20
CA LYS A 56 20.91 -7.54 18.62
C LYS A 56 22.27 -7.48 17.94
N CYS A 57 22.61 -6.35 17.34
CA CYS A 57 23.85 -6.12 16.62
C CYS A 57 24.40 -4.71 16.94
N PRO A 58 25.25 -4.53 17.97
CA PRO A 58 25.80 -3.21 18.34
C PRO A 58 26.60 -2.52 17.23
N GLY A 59 27.22 -3.28 16.31
CA GLY A 59 27.97 -2.77 15.14
C GLY A 59 27.10 -2.58 13.89
N LEU A 60 25.78 -2.54 14.03
CA LEU A 60 24.86 -2.43 12.90
C LEU A 60 24.98 -1.06 12.21
N THR A 61 25.27 -1.07 10.91
CA THR A 61 25.28 0.15 10.10
C THR A 61 23.85 0.49 9.67
N MET A 62 23.44 1.74 9.87
CA MET A 62 22.10 2.20 9.52
C MET A 62 22.14 3.26 8.44
N HIS A 63 21.30 3.11 7.42
CA HIS A 63 21.02 4.12 6.40
C HIS A 63 19.58 4.59 6.42
N LYS A 64 19.37 5.87 6.14
CA LYS A 64 18.02 6.43 6.00
C LYS A 64 17.39 5.96 4.67
N PRO A 65 16.05 5.75 4.64
CA PRO A 65 15.36 5.44 3.40
C PRO A 65 15.38 6.62 2.43
N ASP A 66 15.63 6.34 1.15
CA ASP A 66 15.49 7.28 0.04
C ASP A 66 14.34 6.85 -0.87
N HIS A 67 13.13 7.30 -0.53
CA HIS A 67 11.92 6.95 -1.27
C HIS A 67 11.93 7.47 -2.71
N ALA A 68 12.60 8.61 -2.98
CA ALA A 68 12.72 9.16 -4.33
C ALA A 68 13.56 8.24 -5.22
N LEU A 69 14.67 7.73 -4.67
CA LEU A 69 15.50 6.72 -5.33
C LEU A 69 14.71 5.44 -5.61
N TYR A 70 13.98 4.93 -4.62
CA TYR A 70 13.23 3.67 -4.78
C TYR A 70 12.16 3.82 -5.87
N ASN A 71 11.45 4.94 -5.92
CA ASN A 71 10.49 5.23 -6.98
C ASN A 71 11.16 5.29 -8.36
N ARG A 72 12.31 5.96 -8.50
CA ARG A 72 13.04 6.00 -9.78
C ARG A 72 13.44 4.59 -10.25
N ARG A 73 14.02 3.78 -9.36
CA ARG A 73 14.42 2.40 -9.69
C ARG A 73 13.22 1.51 -10.01
N SER A 74 12.10 1.69 -9.31
CA SER A 74 10.83 1.01 -9.61
C SER A 74 10.33 1.38 -11.01
N HIS A 75 10.28 2.66 -11.36
CA HIS A 75 9.87 3.08 -12.70
C HIS A 75 10.77 2.49 -13.79
N GLN A 76 12.08 2.54 -13.61
CA GLN A 76 13.05 1.93 -14.56
C GLN A 76 12.79 0.43 -14.74
N LEU A 77 12.52 -0.30 -13.67
CA LEU A 77 12.18 -1.72 -13.72
C LEU A 77 10.87 -1.94 -14.49
N MET A 78 9.83 -1.21 -14.12
CA MET A 78 8.50 -1.37 -14.75
C MET A 78 8.51 -0.99 -16.23
N ASP A 79 9.26 0.04 -16.61
CA ASP A 79 9.42 0.45 -18.02
C ASP A 79 10.14 -0.64 -18.83
N TYR A 80 11.19 -1.23 -18.25
CA TYR A 80 11.85 -2.39 -18.88
C TYR A 80 10.88 -3.57 -19.02
N LEU A 81 10.18 -3.95 -17.97
CA LEU A 81 9.24 -5.07 -18.01
C LEU A 81 8.11 -4.84 -19.04
N ARG A 82 7.58 -3.62 -19.13
CA ARG A 82 6.59 -3.24 -20.17
C ARG A 82 7.17 -3.29 -21.58
N SER A 83 8.48 -3.07 -21.75
CA SER A 83 9.11 -3.25 -23.05
C SER A 83 9.25 -4.70 -23.47
N VAL A 84 9.20 -5.64 -22.51
CA VAL A 84 9.19 -7.10 -22.76
C VAL A 84 7.77 -7.59 -22.98
N CYS A 85 6.84 -7.18 -22.12
CA CYS A 85 5.44 -7.56 -22.19
C CYS A 85 4.53 -6.38 -21.84
N PRO A 86 3.54 -6.04 -22.69
CA PRO A 86 2.62 -4.93 -22.41
C PRO A 86 1.66 -5.22 -21.26
N ASP A 87 1.31 -6.50 -21.05
CA ASP A 87 0.31 -6.92 -20.07
C ASP A 87 0.95 -7.14 -18.69
N ILE A 88 1.13 -6.01 -17.98
CA ILE A 88 1.70 -5.96 -16.62
C ILE A 88 0.75 -5.28 -15.66
N GLU A 89 0.49 -5.94 -14.55
CA GLU A 89 -0.18 -5.39 -13.38
C GLU A 89 0.85 -5.05 -12.31
N GLN A 90 1.13 -3.77 -12.11
CA GLN A 90 1.98 -3.32 -11.02
C GLN A 90 1.19 -3.31 -9.70
N VAL A 91 1.54 -4.21 -8.78
CA VAL A 91 0.89 -4.36 -7.47
C VAL A 91 1.50 -3.43 -6.42
N SER A 92 2.82 -3.30 -6.44
CA SER A 92 3.56 -2.46 -5.49
C SER A 92 4.73 -1.74 -6.18
N ILE A 93 5.60 -1.10 -5.38
CA ILE A 93 6.82 -0.44 -5.87
C ILE A 93 7.82 -1.44 -6.45
N ASP A 94 7.78 -2.70 -6.02
CA ASP A 94 8.78 -3.75 -6.32
C ASP A 94 8.17 -5.07 -6.80
N GLU A 95 6.85 -5.14 -6.94
CA GLU A 95 6.15 -6.35 -7.38
C GLU A 95 5.17 -6.06 -8.52
N CYS A 96 5.13 -6.97 -9.48
CA CYS A 96 4.15 -6.97 -10.56
C CYS A 96 3.81 -8.40 -11.00
N TYR A 97 2.65 -8.54 -11.63
CA TYR A 97 2.30 -9.71 -12.43
C TYR A 97 2.46 -9.37 -13.90
N MET A 98 2.88 -10.37 -14.68
CA MET A 98 3.01 -10.30 -16.13
C MET A 98 2.20 -11.45 -16.73
N ASP A 99 1.32 -11.14 -17.68
CA ASP A 99 0.69 -12.18 -18.49
C ASP A 99 1.68 -12.62 -19.59
N TYR A 100 2.14 -13.87 -19.52
CA TYR A 100 3.08 -14.43 -20.48
C TYR A 100 2.43 -14.76 -21.83
N THR A 101 1.11 -14.89 -21.88
CA THR A 101 0.37 -15.36 -23.07
C THR A 101 0.69 -14.54 -24.33
N PRO A 102 0.69 -13.20 -24.32
CA PRO A 102 0.98 -12.40 -25.53
C PRO A 102 2.39 -12.58 -26.08
N ILE A 103 3.35 -12.97 -25.24
CA ILE A 103 4.76 -13.07 -25.61
C ILE A 103 5.28 -14.51 -25.71
N CYS A 104 4.41 -15.50 -25.52
CA CYS A 104 4.81 -16.91 -25.48
C CYS A 104 5.52 -17.38 -26.76
N HIS A 105 5.21 -16.80 -27.91
CA HIS A 105 5.82 -17.11 -29.20
C HIS A 105 7.27 -16.57 -29.36
N GLN A 106 7.69 -15.67 -28.48
CA GLN A 106 9.04 -15.05 -28.52
C GLN A 106 10.09 -15.89 -27.77
N PHE A 107 9.66 -16.87 -26.99
CA PHE A 107 10.51 -17.67 -26.14
C PHE A 107 10.20 -19.16 -26.29
N PRO A 108 11.19 -20.04 -26.13
CA PRO A 108 10.96 -21.50 -26.19
C PRO A 108 10.00 -22.01 -25.13
N ASP A 109 10.06 -21.42 -23.93
CA ASP A 109 9.28 -21.78 -22.76
C ASP A 109 9.29 -20.67 -21.70
N PRO A 110 8.38 -20.69 -20.70
CA PRO A 110 8.28 -19.66 -19.67
C PRO A 110 9.51 -19.58 -18.76
N LEU A 111 10.23 -20.68 -18.51
CA LEU A 111 11.43 -20.69 -17.68
C LEU A 111 12.58 -19.92 -18.35
N THR A 112 12.77 -20.11 -19.64
CA THR A 112 13.74 -19.38 -20.46
C THR A 112 13.43 -17.87 -20.45
N ALA A 113 12.17 -17.49 -20.63
CA ALA A 113 11.76 -16.10 -20.58
C ALA A 113 12.02 -15.48 -19.21
N ALA A 114 11.64 -16.16 -18.13
CA ALA A 114 11.85 -15.71 -16.76
C ALA A 114 13.34 -15.57 -16.40
N ALA A 115 14.17 -16.52 -16.82
CA ALA A 115 15.61 -16.48 -16.63
C ALA A 115 16.24 -15.26 -17.34
N MET A 116 15.86 -15.04 -18.61
CA MET A 116 16.33 -13.88 -19.38
C MET A 116 15.92 -12.57 -18.72
N ILE A 117 14.68 -12.42 -18.30
CA ILE A 117 14.18 -11.21 -17.61
C ILE A 117 14.99 -10.98 -16.33
N LYS A 118 15.13 -12.00 -15.50
CA LYS A 118 15.84 -11.95 -14.23
C LYS A 118 17.32 -11.55 -14.43
N ASP A 119 18.00 -12.19 -15.38
CA ASP A 119 19.39 -11.92 -15.65
C ASP A 119 19.61 -10.52 -16.24
N THR A 120 18.71 -10.07 -17.14
CA THR A 120 18.75 -8.70 -17.67
C THR A 120 18.55 -7.66 -16.56
N VAL A 121 17.64 -7.90 -15.62
CA VAL A 121 17.44 -6.99 -14.47
C VAL A 121 18.71 -6.90 -13.63
N ARG A 122 19.35 -8.03 -13.32
CA ARG A 122 20.61 -8.05 -12.57
C ARG A 122 21.70 -7.31 -13.31
N ASP A 123 21.89 -7.60 -14.59
CA ASP A 123 23.03 -7.09 -15.37
C ASP A 123 22.84 -5.61 -15.74
N ARG A 124 21.61 -5.17 -16.02
CA ARG A 124 21.31 -3.80 -16.43
C ARG A 124 21.09 -2.83 -15.26
N PHE A 125 20.45 -3.29 -14.19
CA PHE A 125 20.07 -2.42 -13.08
C PHE A 125 20.84 -2.69 -11.79
N GLY A 126 21.63 -3.77 -11.73
CA GLY A 126 22.49 -4.12 -10.59
C GLY A 126 21.76 -4.66 -9.36
N PHE A 127 20.47 -4.95 -9.44
CA PHE A 127 19.70 -5.59 -8.38
C PHE A 127 19.03 -6.86 -8.88
N THR A 128 18.64 -7.75 -7.97
CA THR A 128 18.05 -9.05 -8.30
C THR A 128 16.55 -9.05 -8.13
N VAL A 129 15.87 -9.86 -8.93
CA VAL A 129 14.45 -10.18 -8.81
C VAL A 129 14.25 -11.68 -8.68
N ASN A 130 13.17 -12.10 -8.05
CA ASN A 130 12.70 -13.47 -8.10
C ASN A 130 11.49 -13.56 -9.01
N VAL A 131 11.40 -14.62 -9.79
CA VAL A 131 10.28 -14.84 -10.70
C VAL A 131 9.56 -16.13 -10.32
N GLY A 132 8.26 -16.00 -10.06
CA GLY A 132 7.37 -17.15 -9.90
C GLY A 132 6.52 -17.33 -11.15
N ILE A 133 6.45 -18.55 -11.64
CA ILE A 133 5.69 -18.92 -12.84
C ILE A 133 4.55 -19.85 -12.45
N SER A 134 3.35 -19.54 -12.91
CA SER A 134 2.16 -20.34 -12.67
C SER A 134 1.05 -20.04 -13.67
N ASP A 135 0.00 -20.84 -13.62
CA ASP A 135 -1.28 -20.62 -14.29
C ASP A 135 -2.28 -19.78 -13.45
N ARG A 136 -1.89 -19.40 -12.23
CA ARG A 136 -2.69 -18.55 -11.30
C ARG A 136 -1.80 -17.50 -10.62
N LYS A 137 -2.36 -16.30 -10.41
CA LYS A 137 -1.61 -15.20 -9.77
C LYS A 137 -1.14 -15.53 -8.36
N VAL A 138 -2.03 -16.11 -7.54
CA VAL A 138 -1.66 -16.50 -6.15
C VAL A 138 -0.53 -17.53 -6.14
N LEU A 139 -0.53 -18.49 -7.06
CA LEU A 139 0.51 -19.51 -7.16
C LEU A 139 1.82 -18.94 -7.68
N ALA A 140 1.79 -18.04 -8.67
CA ALA A 140 2.98 -17.31 -9.13
C ALA A 140 3.60 -16.48 -7.98
N LYS A 141 2.77 -15.82 -7.18
CA LYS A 141 3.23 -15.10 -5.98
C LYS A 141 3.88 -16.04 -4.97
N MET A 142 3.28 -17.18 -4.69
CA MET A 142 3.85 -18.20 -3.80
C MET A 142 5.18 -18.73 -4.32
N ALA A 143 5.29 -19.03 -5.62
CA ALA A 143 6.50 -19.51 -6.26
C ALA A 143 7.65 -18.50 -6.13
N SER A 144 7.39 -17.21 -6.32
CA SER A 144 8.41 -16.14 -6.19
C SER A 144 9.01 -16.03 -4.78
N ASP A 145 8.33 -16.59 -3.77
CA ASP A 145 8.73 -16.54 -2.36
C ASP A 145 9.36 -17.85 -1.85
N PHE A 146 9.52 -18.89 -2.66
CA PHE A 146 10.09 -20.18 -2.21
C PHE A 146 11.53 -20.04 -1.77
N GLU A 147 12.38 -19.51 -2.63
CA GLU A 147 13.78 -19.28 -2.35
C GLU A 147 14.23 -17.93 -2.94
N LYS A 148 15.00 -17.17 -2.19
CA LYS A 148 15.55 -15.84 -2.53
C LYS A 148 17.02 -15.77 -2.15
N PRO A 149 17.83 -14.98 -2.85
CA PRO A 149 17.57 -14.10 -3.99
C PRO A 149 17.85 -14.74 -5.35
N ASP A 150 17.45 -14.04 -6.42
CA ASP A 150 17.86 -14.28 -7.82
C ASP A 150 17.47 -15.67 -8.34
N LYS A 151 16.23 -16.07 -8.09
CA LYS A 151 15.71 -17.39 -8.45
C LYS A 151 14.49 -17.33 -9.36
N VAL A 152 14.26 -18.43 -10.10
CA VAL A 152 13.05 -18.70 -10.85
C VAL A 152 12.44 -19.99 -10.32
N HIS A 153 11.17 -19.97 -10.01
CA HIS A 153 10.43 -21.16 -9.52
C HIS A 153 9.10 -21.29 -10.24
N THR A 154 8.66 -22.52 -10.40
CA THR A 154 7.30 -22.87 -10.85
C THR A 154 6.46 -23.33 -9.67
N LEU A 155 5.17 -23.03 -9.75
CA LEU A 155 4.14 -23.63 -8.91
C LEU A 155 2.83 -23.69 -9.71
N TYR A 156 2.70 -24.69 -10.55
CA TYR A 156 1.47 -24.93 -11.29
C TYR A 156 0.41 -25.64 -10.42
N SER A 157 -0.83 -25.61 -10.85
CA SER A 157 -1.95 -26.21 -10.10
C SER A 157 -1.74 -27.70 -9.76
N TRP A 158 -1.02 -28.45 -10.58
CA TRP A 158 -0.67 -29.85 -10.30
C TRP A 158 0.54 -30.06 -9.39
N GLU A 159 1.29 -29.01 -9.08
CA GLU A 159 2.47 -29.04 -8.19
C GLU A 159 2.13 -28.66 -6.74
N ILE A 160 0.90 -28.20 -6.47
CA ILE A 160 0.48 -27.65 -5.18
C ILE A 160 0.72 -28.61 -4.04
N GLN A 161 0.32 -29.88 -4.20
CA GLN A 161 0.40 -30.88 -3.15
C GLN A 161 1.85 -31.18 -2.73
N GLU A 162 2.76 -31.18 -3.69
CA GLU A 162 4.16 -31.47 -3.47
C GLU A 162 4.93 -30.24 -2.95
N LYS A 163 4.74 -29.07 -3.58
CA LYS A 163 5.58 -27.90 -3.34
C LYS A 163 5.00 -26.93 -2.30
N MET A 164 3.68 -26.83 -2.20
CA MET A 164 3.04 -25.80 -1.37
C MET A 164 2.41 -26.35 -0.09
N TRP A 165 1.70 -27.49 -0.15
CA TRP A 165 1.00 -28.04 1.00
C TRP A 165 1.87 -28.39 2.20
N PRO A 166 3.14 -28.84 2.05
CA PRO A 166 4.02 -29.09 3.19
C PRO A 166 4.47 -27.84 3.93
N LEU A 167 4.31 -26.65 3.34
CA LEU A 167 4.75 -25.41 3.94
C LEU A 167 3.87 -25.02 5.14
N PRO A 168 4.46 -24.35 6.16
CA PRO A 168 3.69 -23.79 7.26
C PRO A 168 2.64 -22.80 6.73
N VAL A 169 1.46 -22.77 7.35
CA VAL A 169 0.35 -21.88 6.95
C VAL A 169 0.75 -20.40 6.97
N SER A 170 1.73 -20.01 7.78
CA SER A 170 2.29 -18.64 7.81
C SER A 170 3.02 -18.24 6.54
N ARG A 171 3.30 -19.18 5.64
CA ARG A 171 3.93 -18.92 4.33
C ARG A 171 2.90 -18.64 3.25
N LEU A 172 1.62 -18.94 3.49
CA LEU A 172 0.56 -18.68 2.51
C LEU A 172 0.38 -17.17 2.31
N PHE A 173 0.29 -16.77 1.05
CA PHE A 173 -0.02 -15.39 0.70
C PHE A 173 -1.29 -14.90 1.40
N SER A 174 -1.28 -13.67 1.90
CA SER A 174 -2.38 -13.05 2.65
C SER A 174 -2.63 -13.64 4.06
N CYS A 175 -1.94 -14.68 4.50
CA CYS A 175 -2.08 -15.25 5.84
C CYS A 175 -1.20 -14.48 6.86
N GLY A 176 -1.72 -13.38 7.39
CA GLY A 176 -1.02 -12.57 8.40
C GLY A 176 -0.99 -13.20 9.79
N GLY A 177 -0.20 -12.62 10.71
CA GLY A 177 0.01 -13.16 12.07
C GLY A 177 -1.29 -13.49 12.82
N SER A 178 -2.29 -12.61 12.79
CA SER A 178 -3.59 -12.84 13.44
C SER A 178 -4.33 -14.06 12.85
N SER A 179 -4.28 -14.24 11.52
CA SER A 179 -4.87 -15.42 10.88
C SER A 179 -4.10 -16.69 11.26
N VAL A 180 -2.77 -16.64 11.29
CA VAL A 180 -1.92 -17.75 11.73
C VAL A 180 -2.26 -18.17 13.15
N ASP A 181 -2.41 -17.22 14.09
CA ASP A 181 -2.74 -17.50 15.47
C ASP A 181 -4.13 -18.15 15.62
N THR A 182 -5.09 -17.72 14.80
CA THR A 182 -6.43 -18.32 14.76
C THR A 182 -6.37 -19.74 14.18
N LEU A 183 -5.67 -19.94 13.07
CA LEU A 183 -5.54 -21.26 12.43
C LEU A 183 -4.81 -22.27 13.34
N ARG A 184 -3.78 -21.84 14.08
CA ARG A 184 -3.10 -22.68 15.06
C ARG A 184 -4.03 -23.16 16.18
N LYS A 185 -4.97 -22.33 16.64
CA LYS A 185 -5.97 -22.75 17.63
C LYS A 185 -6.95 -23.80 17.09
N LEU A 186 -7.08 -23.87 15.77
CA LEU A 186 -7.85 -24.88 15.05
C LEU A 186 -6.99 -26.09 14.61
N GLU A 187 -5.74 -26.18 15.10
CA GLU A 187 -4.76 -27.23 14.76
C GLU A 187 -4.39 -27.27 13.26
N ILE A 188 -4.61 -26.18 12.54
CA ILE A 188 -4.23 -26.01 11.14
C ILE A 188 -2.84 -25.40 11.10
N LEU A 189 -1.82 -26.23 10.81
CA LEU A 189 -0.40 -25.84 10.89
C LEU A 189 0.23 -25.65 9.52
N THR A 190 -0.19 -26.44 8.53
CA THR A 190 0.33 -26.42 7.18
C THR A 190 -0.72 -25.87 6.19
N ILE A 191 -0.25 -25.48 4.99
CA ILE A 191 -1.15 -25.08 3.91
C ILE A 191 -2.03 -26.27 3.48
N GLY A 192 -1.49 -27.50 3.53
CA GLY A 192 -2.25 -28.72 3.24
C GLY A 192 -3.34 -29.02 4.26
N ASP A 193 -3.13 -28.71 5.57
CA ASP A 193 -4.17 -28.81 6.59
C ASP A 193 -5.29 -27.82 6.29
N LEU A 194 -4.94 -26.57 5.93
CA LEU A 194 -5.88 -25.54 5.56
C LEU A 194 -6.69 -25.90 4.33
N ALA A 195 -6.04 -26.47 3.29
CA ALA A 195 -6.69 -26.87 2.05
C ALA A 195 -7.76 -27.97 2.28
N ARG A 196 -7.54 -28.83 3.27
CA ARG A 196 -8.47 -29.93 3.63
C ARG A 196 -9.47 -29.56 4.71
N ALA A 197 -9.33 -28.38 5.33
CA ALA A 197 -10.23 -27.93 6.39
C ALA A 197 -11.65 -27.64 5.86
N ASP A 198 -12.63 -27.76 6.76
CA ASP A 198 -13.99 -27.32 6.45
C ASP A 198 -14.03 -25.79 6.33
N VAL A 199 -14.42 -25.30 5.15
CA VAL A 199 -14.50 -23.89 4.84
C VAL A 199 -15.49 -23.15 5.75
N HIS A 200 -16.55 -23.78 6.21
CA HIS A 200 -17.52 -23.15 7.13
C HIS A 200 -16.92 -22.88 8.51
N ILE A 201 -16.07 -23.78 9.00
CA ILE A 201 -15.32 -23.56 10.25
C ILE A 201 -14.36 -22.37 10.07
N LEU A 202 -13.68 -22.27 8.94
CA LEU A 202 -12.80 -21.14 8.64
C LEU A 202 -13.56 -19.82 8.57
N GLU A 203 -14.75 -19.81 7.96
CA GLU A 203 -15.61 -18.64 7.88
C GLU A 203 -16.13 -18.20 9.25
N LEU A 204 -16.46 -19.12 10.15
CA LEU A 204 -16.87 -18.81 11.51
C LEU A 204 -15.78 -18.04 12.27
N HIS A 205 -14.52 -18.40 12.10
CA HIS A 205 -13.40 -17.81 12.83
C HIS A 205 -12.73 -16.64 12.13
N LEU A 206 -12.65 -16.64 10.79
CA LEU A 206 -11.92 -15.68 9.96
C LEU A 206 -12.82 -14.91 9.00
N LYS A 207 -14.13 -15.13 9.05
CA LYS A 207 -15.15 -14.53 8.15
C LYS A 207 -14.81 -14.83 6.68
N SER A 208 -15.12 -13.92 5.77
CA SER A 208 -14.81 -14.05 4.33
C SER A 208 -13.33 -14.32 4.06
N HIS A 209 -12.43 -13.82 4.91
CA HIS A 209 -11.01 -14.07 4.77
C HIS A 209 -10.63 -15.56 4.95
N GLY A 210 -11.39 -16.30 5.77
CA GLY A 210 -11.21 -17.75 5.92
C GLY A 210 -11.45 -18.50 4.62
N ARG A 211 -12.50 -18.15 3.87
CA ARG A 211 -12.76 -18.68 2.53
C ARG A 211 -11.64 -18.33 1.57
N THR A 212 -11.20 -17.09 1.51
CA THR A 212 -10.10 -16.66 0.64
C THR A 212 -8.82 -17.45 0.90
N LEU A 213 -8.45 -17.66 2.18
CA LEU A 213 -7.27 -18.44 2.52
C LEU A 213 -7.43 -19.92 2.11
N TRP A 214 -8.62 -20.49 2.26
CA TRP A 214 -8.92 -21.85 1.81
C TRP A 214 -8.82 -21.98 0.28
N GLU A 215 -9.39 -21.04 -0.46
CA GLU A 215 -9.29 -20.97 -1.92
C GLU A 215 -7.82 -20.89 -2.35
N PHE A 216 -7.03 -20.00 -1.76
CA PHE A 216 -5.60 -19.87 -2.04
C PHE A 216 -4.80 -21.14 -1.72
N ALA A 217 -5.11 -21.83 -0.60
CA ALA A 217 -4.48 -23.10 -0.24
C ALA A 217 -4.78 -24.23 -1.27
N ASN A 218 -5.91 -24.12 -1.95
CA ASN A 218 -6.31 -25.01 -3.05
C ASN A 218 -5.90 -24.51 -4.43
N GLY A 219 -5.17 -23.39 -4.53
CA GLY A 219 -4.74 -22.77 -5.78
C GLY A 219 -5.85 -22.15 -6.61
N MET A 220 -6.98 -21.85 -5.98
CA MET A 220 -8.13 -21.22 -6.62
C MET A 220 -7.94 -19.70 -6.64
N ASP A 221 -7.72 -19.16 -7.82
CA ASP A 221 -7.60 -17.72 -8.05
C ASP A 221 -7.91 -17.44 -9.53
N ASP A 222 -9.07 -16.87 -9.79
CA ASP A 222 -9.53 -16.53 -11.14
C ASP A 222 -9.22 -15.08 -11.53
N SER A 223 -8.44 -14.37 -10.70
CA SER A 223 -8.05 -13.00 -10.97
C SER A 223 -7.14 -12.92 -12.21
N ARG A 224 -7.47 -12.00 -13.12
CA ARG A 224 -6.67 -11.74 -14.32
C ARG A 224 -5.58 -10.70 -14.03
N VAL A 225 -4.55 -10.69 -14.87
CA VAL A 225 -3.57 -9.60 -14.89
C VAL A 225 -4.25 -8.36 -15.46
N LEU A 226 -4.27 -7.27 -14.68
CA LEU A 226 -4.92 -6.00 -15.05
C LEU A 226 -3.87 -4.99 -15.46
N SER A 227 -3.72 -4.78 -16.78
CA SER A 227 -2.74 -3.81 -17.34
C SER A 227 -3.12 -2.35 -17.02
N VAL A 228 -4.40 -2.10 -16.76
CA VAL A 228 -4.91 -0.78 -16.37
C VAL A 228 -5.09 -0.75 -14.85
N ARG A 229 -4.45 0.22 -14.22
CA ARG A 229 -4.59 0.40 -12.77
C ARG A 229 -5.99 0.90 -12.44
N GLU A 230 -6.66 0.25 -11.51
CA GLU A 230 -7.92 0.76 -10.97
C GLU A 230 -7.70 2.14 -10.31
N ASP A 231 -8.70 3.00 -10.44
CA ASP A 231 -8.71 4.29 -9.77
C ASP A 231 -8.61 4.11 -8.24
N ALA A 232 -7.87 5.01 -7.61
CA ALA A 232 -7.75 5.00 -6.16
C ALA A 232 -9.12 5.17 -5.51
N LYS A 233 -9.49 4.27 -4.58
CA LYS A 233 -10.77 4.34 -3.83
C LYS A 233 -10.78 5.41 -2.74
N GLY A 234 -9.62 5.98 -2.43
CA GLY A 234 -9.47 7.02 -1.44
C GLY A 234 -8.05 7.56 -1.36
N VAL A 235 -7.91 8.74 -0.77
CA VAL A 235 -6.63 9.38 -0.47
C VAL A 235 -6.58 9.67 1.01
N GLY A 236 -5.53 9.22 1.69
CA GLY A 236 -5.37 9.46 3.12
C GLY A 236 -3.91 9.70 3.50
N ASN A 237 -3.71 10.36 4.62
CA ASN A 237 -2.43 10.51 5.25
C ASN A 237 -2.58 10.41 6.78
N SER A 238 -1.58 9.84 7.43
CA SER A 238 -1.52 9.76 8.90
C SER A 238 -0.12 10.02 9.38
N SER A 239 -0.01 10.61 10.57
CA SER A 239 1.28 10.91 11.20
C SER A 239 1.31 10.36 12.62
N THR A 240 2.35 9.59 12.94
CA THR A 240 2.69 9.23 14.32
C THR A 240 3.59 10.30 14.89
N PHE A 241 3.29 10.86 16.04
CA PHE A 241 4.02 11.98 16.61
C PHE A 241 5.25 11.51 17.39
N SER A 242 6.31 12.32 17.36
CA SER A 242 7.53 12.09 18.17
C SER A 242 7.20 12.14 19.66
N GLN A 243 6.27 13.01 20.07
CA GLN A 243 5.68 13.12 21.39
C GLN A 243 4.16 13.09 21.27
N ASN A 244 3.48 12.51 22.29
CA ASN A 244 2.03 12.47 22.27
C ASN A 244 1.45 13.90 22.27
N VAL A 245 0.44 14.10 21.45
CA VAL A 245 -0.34 15.34 21.45
C VAL A 245 -1.36 15.26 22.57
N VAL A 246 -1.35 16.26 23.45
CA VAL A 246 -2.19 16.31 24.66
C VAL A 246 -3.14 17.50 24.69
N THR A 247 -3.10 18.37 23.67
CA THR A 247 -3.99 19.54 23.56
C THR A 247 -4.74 19.54 22.24
N GLY A 248 -5.99 20.02 22.26
CA GLY A 248 -6.79 20.16 21.05
C GLY A 248 -6.19 21.16 20.04
N GLU A 249 -5.43 22.16 20.51
CA GLU A 249 -4.76 23.10 19.63
C GLU A 249 -3.63 22.43 18.83
N ALA A 250 -2.77 21.64 19.51
CA ALA A 250 -1.74 20.89 18.85
C ALA A 250 -2.32 19.86 17.86
N ALA A 251 -3.42 19.17 18.24
CA ALA A 251 -4.11 18.24 17.34
C ALA A 251 -4.64 18.96 16.08
N ARG A 252 -5.23 20.16 16.22
CA ARG A 252 -5.72 20.94 15.07
C ARG A 252 -4.60 21.37 14.12
N ARG A 253 -3.42 21.71 14.61
CA ARG A 253 -2.25 22.01 13.75
C ARG A 253 -1.86 20.80 12.91
N GLU A 254 -1.83 19.61 13.53
CA GLU A 254 -1.50 18.38 12.81
C GLU A 254 -2.59 18.00 11.79
N LEU A 255 -3.87 18.17 12.15
CA LEU A 255 -4.99 17.95 11.21
C LEU A 255 -4.91 18.89 10.01
N LEU A 256 -4.45 20.13 10.18
CA LEU A 256 -4.24 21.07 9.06
C LEU A 256 -3.18 20.52 8.10
N ILE A 257 -2.01 20.12 8.62
CA ILE A 257 -0.90 19.57 7.82
C ILE A 257 -1.37 18.30 7.05
N LEU A 258 -2.11 17.42 7.73
CA LEU A 258 -2.65 16.21 7.11
C LEU A 258 -3.67 16.55 6.03
N SER A 259 -4.58 17.50 6.28
CA SER A 259 -5.60 17.94 5.33
C SER A 259 -4.97 18.59 4.10
N GLU A 260 -3.96 19.45 4.24
CA GLU A 260 -3.20 20.01 3.13
C GLU A 260 -2.55 18.93 2.26
N SER A 261 -1.93 17.93 2.89
CA SER A 261 -1.30 16.81 2.20
C SER A 261 -2.33 16.00 1.40
N VAL A 262 -3.47 15.69 2.02
CA VAL A 262 -4.56 14.94 1.37
C VAL A 262 -5.15 15.72 0.20
N CYS A 263 -5.46 17.00 0.40
CA CYS A 263 -6.05 17.85 -0.64
C CYS A 263 -5.10 18.08 -1.81
N ARG A 264 -3.80 18.28 -1.54
CA ARG A 264 -2.78 18.35 -2.60
C ARG A 264 -2.78 17.09 -3.45
N ARG A 265 -2.84 15.90 -2.83
CA ARG A 265 -2.86 14.61 -3.53
C ARG A 265 -4.16 14.41 -4.31
N LEU A 266 -5.33 14.81 -3.76
CA LEU A 266 -6.60 14.80 -4.49
C LEU A 266 -6.52 15.64 -5.76
N ARG A 267 -6.00 16.86 -5.67
CA ARG A 267 -5.82 17.75 -6.83
C ARG A 267 -4.83 17.18 -7.85
N GLN A 268 -3.74 16.55 -7.40
CA GLN A 268 -2.75 15.91 -8.29
C GLN A 268 -3.34 14.77 -9.12
N VAL A 269 -4.32 14.05 -8.58
CA VAL A 269 -5.01 12.96 -9.31
C VAL A 269 -6.32 13.40 -9.95
N GLY A 270 -6.62 14.72 -9.97
CA GLY A 270 -7.82 15.26 -10.58
C GLY A 270 -9.13 14.83 -9.93
N LYS A 271 -9.12 14.56 -8.61
CA LYS A 271 -10.30 14.04 -7.88
C LYS A 271 -10.80 15.02 -6.81
N LYS A 272 -12.09 14.89 -6.48
CA LYS A 272 -12.78 15.40 -5.29
C LYS A 272 -13.27 14.22 -4.45
N ALA A 273 -13.57 14.44 -3.18
CA ALA A 273 -14.06 13.41 -2.28
C ALA A 273 -15.30 13.87 -1.54
N SER A 274 -16.29 12.98 -1.40
CA SER A 274 -17.51 13.26 -0.62
C SER A 274 -17.50 12.64 0.78
N MET A 275 -16.58 11.72 1.11
CA MET A 275 -16.48 11.16 2.45
C MET A 275 -15.14 11.52 3.10
N ILE A 276 -15.19 12.03 4.33
CA ILE A 276 -14.04 12.38 5.16
C ILE A 276 -14.07 11.52 6.42
N SER A 277 -12.92 10.97 6.79
CA SER A 277 -12.72 10.16 7.99
C SER A 277 -11.50 10.66 8.77
N VAL A 278 -11.62 10.68 10.09
CA VAL A 278 -10.51 10.93 11.01
C VAL A 278 -10.27 9.68 11.85
N GLU A 279 -9.00 9.34 12.03
CA GLU A 279 -8.54 8.25 12.89
C GLU A 279 -7.63 8.81 13.99
N ILE A 280 -7.88 8.39 15.23
CA ILE A 280 -7.03 8.64 16.39
C ILE A 280 -6.44 7.31 16.85
N LYS A 281 -5.14 7.27 17.07
CA LYS A 281 -4.50 6.22 17.87
C LYS A 281 -3.95 6.85 19.14
N TYR A 282 -4.39 6.37 20.29
CA TYR A 282 -3.96 6.84 21.59
C TYR A 282 -2.59 6.26 22.00
N SER A 283 -2.02 6.76 23.10
CA SER A 283 -0.72 6.32 23.61
C SER A 283 -0.69 4.86 24.05
N ASP A 284 -1.84 4.30 24.43
CA ASP A 284 -2.06 2.90 24.79
C ASP A 284 -2.41 2.00 23.58
N PHE A 285 -2.30 2.53 22.36
CA PHE A 285 -2.61 1.90 21.07
C PHE A 285 -4.11 1.61 20.81
N ARG A 286 -5.03 2.01 21.68
CA ARG A 286 -6.45 2.06 21.32
C ARG A 286 -6.65 2.96 20.11
N THR A 287 -7.59 2.59 19.23
CA THR A 287 -7.95 3.40 18.06
C THR A 287 -9.41 3.82 18.16
N ALA A 288 -9.69 5.05 17.71
CA ALA A 288 -11.03 5.55 17.48
C ALA A 288 -11.06 6.17 16.08
N SER A 289 -12.17 6.01 15.38
CA SER A 289 -12.36 6.64 14.07
C SER A 289 -13.79 7.07 13.89
N HIS A 290 -13.98 8.19 13.19
CA HIS A 290 -15.29 8.67 12.80
C HIS A 290 -15.24 9.23 11.39
N GLN A 291 -16.39 9.18 10.68
CA GLN A 291 -16.46 9.64 9.29
C GLN A 291 -17.81 10.33 9.04
N THR A 292 -17.81 11.25 8.08
CA THR A 292 -19.02 11.90 7.59
C THR A 292 -18.99 12.01 6.07
N THR A 293 -20.17 12.12 5.49
CA THR A 293 -20.34 12.40 4.06
C THR A 293 -20.64 13.87 3.88
N LEU A 294 -19.92 14.54 3.00
CA LEU A 294 -20.20 15.91 2.59
C LEU A 294 -21.40 15.94 1.65
N GLU A 295 -22.13 17.02 1.65
CA GLU A 295 -23.23 17.26 0.71
C GLU A 295 -22.75 17.29 -0.73
N HIS A 296 -21.59 17.94 -0.97
CA HIS A 296 -20.93 17.99 -2.27
C HIS A 296 -19.48 17.53 -2.16
N ALA A 297 -18.99 16.78 -3.16
CA ALA A 297 -17.60 16.36 -3.22
C ALA A 297 -16.65 17.57 -3.31
N SER A 298 -15.57 17.54 -2.55
CA SER A 298 -14.63 18.65 -2.46
C SER A 298 -13.17 18.20 -2.38
N ASN A 299 -12.26 19.06 -2.84
CA ASN A 299 -10.82 18.99 -2.59
C ASN A 299 -10.30 20.29 -1.94
N SER A 300 -11.22 21.08 -1.36
CA SER A 300 -10.91 22.28 -0.61
C SER A 300 -10.26 21.94 0.72
N THR A 301 -9.08 22.51 0.95
CA THR A 301 -8.34 22.28 2.21
C THR A 301 -9.12 22.83 3.41
N ASP A 302 -9.75 23.98 3.26
CA ASP A 302 -10.52 24.61 4.36
C ASP A 302 -11.71 23.75 4.79
N LEU A 303 -12.49 23.22 3.82
CA LEU A 303 -13.64 22.37 4.12
C LEU A 303 -13.21 21.05 4.74
N ILE A 304 -12.21 20.35 4.15
CA ILE A 304 -11.72 19.07 4.66
C ILE A 304 -11.12 19.25 6.06
N TYR A 305 -10.35 20.32 6.30
CA TYR A 305 -9.79 20.64 7.61
C TYR A 305 -10.86 20.93 8.66
N LYS A 306 -11.86 21.79 8.36
CA LYS A 306 -12.95 22.08 9.29
C LYS A 306 -13.72 20.82 9.67
N THR A 307 -14.06 19.99 8.67
CA THR A 307 -14.74 18.71 8.89
C THR A 307 -13.88 17.75 9.72
N ALA A 308 -12.58 17.67 9.44
CA ALA A 308 -11.67 16.84 10.22
C ALA A 308 -11.57 17.30 11.69
N CYS A 309 -11.58 18.61 11.95
CA CYS A 309 -11.60 19.15 13.32
C CYS A 309 -12.90 18.83 14.06
N GLN A 310 -14.04 18.86 13.38
CA GLN A 310 -15.33 18.47 13.96
C GLN A 310 -15.34 16.97 14.33
N LEU A 311 -14.97 16.10 13.38
CA LEU A 311 -14.89 14.66 13.62
C LEU A 311 -13.90 14.31 14.75
N PHE A 312 -12.77 14.99 14.80
CA PHE A 312 -11.80 14.82 15.89
C PHE A 312 -12.42 15.19 17.24
N ALA A 313 -13.12 16.32 17.34
CA ALA A 313 -13.74 16.77 18.58
C ALA A 313 -14.81 15.79 19.10
N GLU A 314 -15.50 15.10 18.20
CA GLU A 314 -16.54 14.13 18.55
C GLU A 314 -15.99 12.84 19.18
N ILE A 315 -14.77 12.43 18.79
CA ILE A 315 -14.19 11.13 19.21
C ILE A 315 -12.99 11.26 20.17
N TRP A 316 -12.45 12.46 20.36
CA TRP A 316 -11.31 12.64 21.25
C TRP A 316 -11.74 12.62 22.72
N SER A 317 -11.25 11.63 23.47
CA SER A 317 -11.55 11.44 24.90
C SER A 317 -10.75 12.38 25.82
N GLY A 318 -9.86 13.21 25.31
CA GLY A 318 -8.89 13.98 26.12
C GLY A 318 -7.58 13.23 26.42
N ASP A 319 -7.53 11.93 26.11
CA ASP A 319 -6.32 11.12 26.30
C ASP A 319 -5.20 11.51 25.35
N PRO A 320 -3.92 11.28 25.72
CA PRO A 320 -2.77 11.57 24.87
C PRO A 320 -2.82 10.82 23.53
N VAL A 321 -2.75 11.59 22.43
CA VAL A 321 -2.83 11.07 21.04
C VAL A 321 -1.43 10.77 20.52
N ARG A 322 -1.22 9.53 20.07
CA ARG A 322 0.00 9.04 19.44
C ARG A 322 0.04 9.26 17.94
N LEU A 323 -1.10 9.08 17.26
CA LEU A 323 -1.23 9.22 15.80
C LEU A 323 -2.56 9.88 15.46
N LEU A 324 -2.53 10.74 14.46
CA LEU A 324 -3.73 11.23 13.77
C LEU A 324 -3.68 10.86 12.30
N GLY A 325 -4.85 10.54 11.74
CA GLY A 325 -5.03 10.29 10.32
C GLY A 325 -6.24 11.07 9.78
N VAL A 326 -6.09 11.58 8.55
CA VAL A 326 -7.19 12.11 7.73
C VAL A 326 -7.25 11.29 6.46
N ARG A 327 -8.42 10.76 6.15
CA ARG A 327 -8.67 9.98 4.94
C ARG A 327 -9.91 10.50 4.24
N THR A 328 -9.85 10.50 2.91
CA THR A 328 -10.98 10.79 2.03
C THR A 328 -11.28 9.58 1.18
N SER A 329 -12.55 9.38 0.86
CA SER A 329 -13.05 8.31 -0.01
C SER A 329 -14.29 8.75 -0.76
N ARG A 330 -14.91 7.87 -1.55
CA ARG A 330 -15.96 8.21 -2.51
C ARG A 330 -15.45 9.32 -3.43
N LEU A 331 -14.41 8.97 -4.20
CA LEU A 331 -13.75 9.92 -5.09
C LEU A 331 -14.57 10.09 -6.37
N GLU A 332 -14.67 11.33 -6.83
CA GLU A 332 -15.29 11.74 -8.08
C GLU A 332 -14.28 12.55 -8.89
N ASP A 333 -14.44 12.59 -10.21
CA ASP A 333 -13.60 13.43 -11.05
C ASP A 333 -13.80 14.91 -10.71
N ALA A 334 -12.72 15.68 -10.68
CA ALA A 334 -12.80 17.11 -10.33
C ALA A 334 -13.70 17.89 -11.31
N ASP A 335 -13.75 17.44 -12.56
CA ASP A 335 -14.53 18.05 -13.64
C ASP A 335 -15.91 17.39 -13.82
N ALA A 336 -16.27 16.42 -12.96
CA ALA A 336 -17.60 15.80 -13.02
C ALA A 336 -18.69 16.87 -12.85
N PRO A 337 -19.76 16.84 -13.66
CA PRO A 337 -20.86 17.78 -13.52
C PRO A 337 -21.48 17.67 -12.13
N GLU A 338 -21.62 18.80 -11.46
CA GLU A 338 -22.23 18.85 -10.13
C GLU A 338 -23.75 18.64 -10.28
N GLN A 339 -24.25 17.57 -9.69
CA GLN A 339 -25.70 17.37 -9.64
C GLN A 339 -26.26 18.31 -8.59
N LEU A 340 -26.87 19.41 -9.05
CA LEU A 340 -27.60 20.33 -8.19
C LEU A 340 -28.92 19.69 -7.79
N ASP A 341 -29.27 19.74 -6.51
CA ASP A 341 -30.62 19.49 -6.08
C ASP A 341 -31.55 20.65 -6.50
N LEU A 342 -32.84 20.42 -6.44
CA LEU A 342 -33.83 21.39 -6.89
C LEU A 342 -33.73 22.74 -6.14
N PHE A 343 -33.37 22.72 -4.85
CA PHE A 343 -33.26 23.92 -4.03
C PHE A 343 -32.00 24.72 -4.38
N SER A 344 -30.86 24.07 -4.50
CA SER A 344 -29.58 24.66 -4.95
C SER A 344 -29.69 25.20 -6.38
N TYR A 345 -30.48 24.55 -7.25
CA TYR A 345 -30.78 25.05 -8.59
C TYR A 345 -31.62 26.32 -8.54
N MET A 346 -32.65 26.38 -7.68
CA MET A 346 -33.52 27.55 -7.51
C MET A 346 -32.77 28.75 -6.92
N GLU A 347 -31.83 28.55 -5.98
CA GLU A 347 -30.98 29.61 -5.44
C GLU A 347 -29.98 30.19 -6.46
N LYS A 348 -29.51 29.38 -7.40
CA LYS A 348 -28.60 29.81 -8.48
C LYS A 348 -29.32 30.43 -9.66
N MET A 349 -30.65 30.35 -9.75
CA MET A 349 -31.41 31.04 -10.79
C MET A 349 -31.43 32.54 -10.50
N PRO A 350 -31.12 33.40 -11.51
CA PRO A 350 -31.28 34.84 -11.37
C PRO A 350 -32.76 35.14 -11.07
N HIS A 351 -33.03 35.81 -9.96
CA HIS A 351 -34.41 36.24 -9.67
C HIS A 351 -34.97 37.02 -10.86
N PRO A 352 -36.14 36.65 -11.44
CA PRO A 352 -36.79 37.46 -12.45
C PRO A 352 -37.39 38.69 -11.77
N GLY A 353 -36.68 39.81 -11.81
CA GLY A 353 -37.22 41.05 -11.28
C GLY A 353 -36.18 42.10 -10.98
N HIS A 354 -35.65 42.73 -12.01
CA HIS A 354 -35.43 44.17 -12.13
C HIS A 354 -35.11 44.50 -13.60
N GLU A 355 -36.15 44.63 -14.38
CA GLU A 355 -36.05 45.39 -15.63
C GLU A 355 -35.71 46.86 -15.27
N THR A 356 -34.46 47.22 -15.43
CA THR A 356 -34.08 48.63 -15.51
C THR A 356 -34.66 49.20 -16.79
N THR A 357 -35.80 49.93 -16.67
CA THR A 357 -36.32 50.76 -17.70
C THR A 357 -35.25 51.77 -18.16
N ALA A 358 -34.74 51.57 -19.39
CA ALA A 358 -33.87 52.56 -20.03
C ALA A 358 -34.65 53.85 -20.26
N PRO A 359 -34.08 55.05 -20.04
CA PRO A 359 -34.76 56.32 -20.30
C PRO A 359 -34.94 56.52 -21.79
N VAL A 360 -36.20 56.77 -22.19
CA VAL A 360 -36.58 57.21 -23.54
C VAL A 360 -35.95 58.58 -23.81
N LYS A 361 -35.06 58.67 -24.81
CA LYS A 361 -34.59 59.95 -25.34
C LYS A 361 -35.64 60.52 -26.27
N THR A 362 -36.34 61.53 -25.87
CA THR A 362 -37.13 62.44 -26.74
C THR A 362 -36.18 63.29 -27.53
N PHE A 363 -36.27 63.19 -28.88
CA PHE A 363 -35.70 64.17 -29.79
C PHE A 363 -36.76 65.23 -30.08
N SER A 364 -36.42 66.48 -29.87
CA SER A 364 -37.02 67.66 -30.47
C SER A 364 -35.99 68.34 -31.35
#